data_679edae9fb862ebc46caf42b5f01f3c1
#
_entry.id   679edae9fb862ebc46caf42b5f01f3c1
#
_cell.length_a   1.000
_cell.length_b   1.000
_cell.length_c   1.000
_cell.angle_alpha   90.00
_cell.angle_beta   90.00
_cell.angle_gamma   90.00
#
_symmetry.space_group_name_H-M   'P 1'
#
loop_
_entity.id
_entity.type
_entity.pdbx_description
1 polymer ?
#
loop_
_entity_poly.entity_id
_entity_poly.type
_entity_poly.pdbx_seq_one_letter_code
_entity_poly.pdbx_strand_id
1 'polypeptide(L)'
;SRGLGDVYKRQPQKEEPIGATSPIWVCWWQGEKKMPDIVKVCYSSICQHADNHPVILITEKNFQEYATMPDFIMQRLYKREMTITHFSDLLRMNLLKRHGGIWLDSTILLTKDIDSIINTSLPYYSHHHIPNNCNVVKGKWTGFFLACGKGNILPSFILDAFYNYWKNNNRIVTYLFIDYLFALAYKHIPAVSKMVNNIPIQPMSNLSKCLNQEYDKKAMETFYTKYHFHKLTYKKAFAMQTRNGKKTIYAHLLTDKAF
;
A
#
# COMPACT_ATOMS: atom_id res chain seq x y z
N SER A 1 22.58 17.77 18.95
CA SER A 1 21.70 16.59 18.94
C SER A 1 21.91 15.83 17.63
N ARG A 2 22.26 14.56 17.73
CA ARG A 2 22.41 13.69 16.57
C ARG A 2 21.03 13.49 15.95
N GLY A 3 20.89 13.80 14.65
CA GLY A 3 19.65 13.60 13.94
C GLY A 3 19.24 12.12 13.88
N LEU A 4 17.94 11.84 13.74
CA LEU A 4 17.40 10.48 13.59
C LEU A 4 18.17 9.65 12.55
N GLY A 5 18.58 10.27 11.42
CA GLY A 5 19.35 9.62 10.37
C GLY A 5 20.72 9.11 10.82
N ASP A 6 21.35 9.71 11.82
CA ASP A 6 22.66 9.28 12.30
C ASP A 6 22.59 8.00 13.15
N VAL A 7 21.45 7.78 13.83
CA VAL A 7 21.20 6.54 14.58
C VAL A 7 21.11 5.36 13.63
N TYR A 8 20.41 5.52 12.51
CA TYR A 8 20.20 4.45 11.52
C TYR A 8 21.40 4.20 10.61
N LYS A 9 22.35 5.13 10.51
CA LYS A 9 23.60 4.95 9.75
C LYS A 9 24.61 4.02 10.42
N ARG A 10 24.50 3.80 11.72
CA ARG A 10 25.56 3.18 12.54
C ARG A 10 25.42 1.68 12.76
N GLN A 11 24.27 1.07 12.45
CA GLN A 11 24.03 -0.35 12.66
C GLN A 11 23.80 -1.05 11.34
N PRO A 12 24.77 -1.85 10.83
CA PRO A 12 24.49 -2.80 9.77
C PRO A 12 23.59 -3.89 10.37
N GLN A 13 22.27 -3.74 10.21
CA GLN A 13 21.31 -4.77 10.56
C GLN A 13 21.04 -5.63 9.34
N LYS A 14 21.13 -6.95 9.53
CA LYS A 14 20.61 -7.89 8.54
C LYS A 14 19.09 -7.81 8.57
N GLU A 15 18.50 -7.32 7.49
CA GLU A 15 17.05 -7.24 7.35
C GLU A 15 16.43 -8.63 7.20
N GLU A 16 15.32 -8.86 7.88
CA GLU A 16 14.54 -10.09 7.76
C GLU A 16 13.82 -10.15 6.41
N PRO A 17 13.68 -11.35 5.80
CA PRO A 17 12.88 -11.50 4.60
C PRO A 17 11.41 -11.22 4.87
N ILE A 18 10.66 -10.84 3.83
CA ILE A 18 9.20 -10.67 3.90
C ILE A 18 8.57 -11.96 4.43
N GLY A 19 8.98 -13.12 3.89
CA GLY A 19 8.53 -14.43 4.33
C GLY A 19 7.33 -14.96 3.55
N ALA A 20 7.33 -16.28 3.35
CA ALA A 20 6.35 -16.97 2.51
C ALA A 20 4.93 -17.03 3.12
N THR A 21 4.79 -16.80 4.41
CA THR A 21 3.52 -16.89 5.14
C THR A 21 3.20 -15.62 5.94
N SER A 22 3.91 -14.53 5.68
CA SER A 22 3.64 -13.26 6.35
C SER A 22 2.27 -12.70 5.97
N PRO A 23 1.62 -11.91 6.83
CA PRO A 23 0.26 -11.44 6.57
C PRO A 23 0.21 -10.41 5.45
N ILE A 24 -0.91 -10.42 4.72
CA ILE A 24 -1.34 -9.30 3.88
C ILE A 24 -2.26 -8.42 4.72
N TRP A 25 -1.89 -7.15 4.87
CA TRP A 25 -2.64 -6.14 5.60
C TRP A 25 -3.48 -5.32 4.64
N VAL A 26 -4.79 -5.29 4.85
CA VAL A 26 -5.71 -4.41 4.15
C VAL A 26 -6.48 -3.62 5.20
N CYS A 27 -6.66 -2.32 4.99
CA CYS A 27 -7.38 -1.48 5.94
C CYS A 27 -8.65 -0.91 5.31
N TRP A 28 -9.79 -1.15 5.96
CA TRP A 28 -11.02 -0.43 5.72
C TRP A 28 -11.63 -0.07 7.08
N TRP A 29 -11.46 1.20 7.47
CA TRP A 29 -11.70 1.65 8.84
C TRP A 29 -13.12 1.37 9.32
N GLN A 30 -14.11 1.54 8.46
CA GLN A 30 -15.53 1.37 8.77
C GLN A 30 -16.00 -0.10 8.79
N GLY A 31 -15.14 -1.03 8.38
CA GLY A 31 -15.45 -2.45 8.34
C GLY A 31 -15.95 -2.94 6.98
N GLU A 32 -15.87 -4.25 6.76
CA GLU A 32 -16.15 -4.91 5.48
C GLU A 32 -17.55 -4.59 4.94
N LYS A 33 -18.55 -4.57 5.81
CA LYS A 33 -19.95 -4.29 5.42
C LYS A 33 -20.16 -2.88 4.86
N LYS A 34 -19.26 -1.96 5.14
CA LYS A 34 -19.30 -0.58 4.67
C LYS A 34 -18.44 -0.32 3.44
N MET A 35 -17.79 -1.35 2.90
CA MET A 35 -17.00 -1.21 1.68
C MET A 35 -17.90 -0.82 0.49
N PRO A 36 -17.50 0.20 -0.32
CA PRO A 36 -18.07 0.41 -1.63
C PRO A 36 -17.85 -0.81 -2.54
N ASP A 37 -18.67 -0.97 -3.58
CA ASP A 37 -18.63 -2.15 -4.43
C ASP A 37 -17.25 -2.41 -5.03
N ILE A 38 -16.56 -1.38 -5.52
CA ILE A 38 -15.21 -1.53 -6.08
C ILE A 38 -14.20 -1.98 -5.04
N VAL A 39 -14.34 -1.54 -3.79
CA VAL A 39 -13.48 -1.97 -2.68
C VAL A 39 -13.75 -3.43 -2.32
N LYS A 40 -15.01 -3.86 -2.32
CA LYS A 40 -15.36 -5.27 -2.12
C LYS A 40 -14.72 -6.16 -3.19
N VAL A 41 -14.75 -5.73 -4.45
CA VAL A 41 -14.11 -6.46 -5.56
C VAL A 41 -12.60 -6.55 -5.35
N CYS A 42 -11.94 -5.44 -5.01
CA CYS A 42 -10.52 -5.42 -4.74
C CYS A 42 -10.15 -6.34 -3.56
N TYR A 43 -10.87 -6.23 -2.45
CA TYR A 43 -10.65 -7.09 -1.29
C TYR A 43 -10.83 -8.58 -1.63
N SER A 44 -11.88 -8.91 -2.37
CA SER A 44 -12.10 -10.29 -2.86
C SER A 44 -10.94 -10.79 -3.72
N SER A 45 -10.42 -9.95 -4.61
CA SER A 45 -9.27 -10.31 -5.46
C SER A 45 -8.01 -10.56 -4.63
N ILE A 46 -7.78 -9.77 -3.59
CA ILE A 46 -6.65 -9.94 -2.68
C ILE A 46 -6.77 -11.29 -1.95
N CYS A 47 -7.95 -11.63 -1.44
CA CYS A 47 -8.19 -12.91 -0.79
C CYS A 47 -8.00 -14.10 -1.74
N GLN A 48 -8.43 -13.95 -3.00
CA GLN A 48 -8.30 -15.00 -4.03
C GLN A 48 -6.84 -15.25 -4.41
N HIS A 49 -6.01 -14.20 -4.47
CA HIS A 49 -4.63 -14.26 -4.93
C HIS A 49 -3.59 -14.20 -3.80
N ALA A 50 -3.98 -14.51 -2.60
CA ALA A 50 -3.15 -14.38 -1.41
C ALA A 50 -2.09 -15.48 -1.23
N ASP A 51 -2.12 -16.55 -2.01
CA ASP A 51 -1.28 -17.74 -1.80
C ASP A 51 -1.38 -18.22 -0.33
N ASN A 52 -0.26 -18.45 0.34
CA ASN A 52 -0.22 -18.90 1.73
C ASN A 52 -0.16 -17.75 2.75
N HIS A 53 -0.40 -16.51 2.31
CA HIS A 53 -0.42 -15.36 3.19
C HIS A 53 -1.82 -15.15 3.79
N PRO A 54 -1.98 -15.14 5.12
CA PRO A 54 -3.26 -14.77 5.71
C PRO A 54 -3.60 -13.32 5.39
N VAL A 55 -4.83 -13.06 4.96
CA VAL A 55 -5.32 -11.70 4.71
C VAL A 55 -6.00 -11.20 5.97
N ILE A 56 -5.49 -10.11 6.52
CA ILE A 56 -6.00 -9.50 7.74
C ILE A 56 -6.61 -8.14 7.40
N LEU A 57 -7.91 -8.03 7.54
CA LEU A 57 -8.62 -6.77 7.38
C LEU A 57 -8.57 -5.97 8.68
N ILE A 58 -7.89 -4.84 8.63
CA ILE A 58 -7.82 -3.91 9.76
C ILE A 58 -8.99 -2.93 9.70
N THR A 59 -9.67 -2.80 10.83
CA THR A 59 -10.81 -1.90 11.02
C THR A 59 -10.65 -1.10 12.31
N GLU A 60 -11.50 -0.11 12.53
CA GLU A 60 -11.57 0.63 13.80
C GLU A 60 -11.76 -0.31 15.01
N LYS A 61 -12.48 -1.41 14.82
CA LYS A 61 -12.79 -2.35 15.91
C LYS A 61 -11.64 -3.26 16.30
N ASN A 62 -10.76 -3.61 15.35
CA ASN A 62 -9.74 -4.64 15.61
C ASN A 62 -8.29 -4.15 15.53
N PHE A 63 -8.03 -2.92 15.12
CA PHE A 63 -6.66 -2.46 14.87
C PHE A 63 -5.75 -2.59 16.11
N GLN A 64 -6.30 -2.43 17.31
CA GLN A 64 -5.55 -2.53 18.59
C GLN A 64 -5.08 -3.95 18.90
N GLU A 65 -5.64 -4.97 18.27
CA GLU A 65 -5.15 -6.35 18.38
C GLU A 65 -3.80 -6.53 17.69
N TYR A 66 -3.51 -5.70 16.70
CA TYR A 66 -2.31 -5.83 15.84
C TYR A 66 -1.32 -4.69 15.98
N ALA A 67 -1.79 -3.51 16.30
CA ALA A 67 -0.97 -2.30 16.37
C ALA A 67 -1.16 -1.58 17.70
N THR A 68 -0.06 -1.05 18.24
CA THR A 68 -0.07 -0.20 19.43
C THR A 68 0.22 1.24 19.00
N MET A 69 -0.76 2.12 19.16
CA MET A 69 -0.60 3.54 18.88
C MET A 69 -0.39 4.31 20.18
N PRO A 70 0.61 5.22 20.25
CA PRO A 70 0.77 6.11 21.40
C PRO A 70 -0.49 6.94 21.68
N ASP A 71 -0.75 7.24 22.95
CA ASP A 71 -1.94 8.01 23.35
C ASP A 71 -2.01 9.37 22.64
N PHE A 72 -0.88 10.05 22.45
CA PHE A 72 -0.87 11.34 21.76
C PHE A 72 -1.30 11.24 20.29
N ILE A 73 -1.03 10.12 19.61
CA ILE A 73 -1.52 9.86 18.25
C ILE A 73 -3.04 9.65 18.27
N MET A 74 -3.54 8.84 19.19
CA MET A 74 -4.98 8.59 19.33
C MET A 74 -5.74 9.89 19.64
N GLN A 75 -5.16 10.75 20.48
CA GLN A 75 -5.74 12.07 20.76
C GLN A 75 -5.82 12.95 19.51
N ARG A 76 -4.77 12.97 18.66
CA ARG A 76 -4.78 13.71 17.38
C ARG A 76 -5.91 13.25 16.47
N LEU A 77 -6.11 11.94 16.39
CA LEU A 77 -7.18 11.34 15.60
C LEU A 77 -8.57 11.74 16.13
N TYR A 78 -8.81 11.56 17.44
CA TYR A 78 -10.11 11.88 18.05
C TYR A 78 -10.44 13.36 18.03
N LYS A 79 -9.47 14.24 18.14
CA LYS A 79 -9.63 15.69 17.99
C LYS A 79 -9.74 16.15 16.54
N ARG A 80 -9.72 15.22 15.58
CA ARG A 80 -9.76 15.50 14.13
C ARG A 80 -8.61 16.40 13.65
N GLU A 81 -7.50 16.41 14.35
CA GLU A 81 -6.25 17.04 13.94
C GLU A 81 -5.48 16.20 12.93
N MET A 82 -5.77 14.90 12.89
CA MET A 82 -5.24 13.91 11.96
C MET A 82 -6.40 13.23 11.22
N THR A 83 -6.30 13.12 9.91
CA THR A 83 -7.30 12.39 9.11
C THR A 83 -7.09 10.88 9.22
N ILE A 84 -8.12 10.10 8.87
CA ILE A 84 -8.01 8.63 8.77
C ILE A 84 -6.95 8.22 7.74
N THR A 85 -6.80 8.97 6.65
CA THR A 85 -5.77 8.72 5.64
C THR A 85 -4.37 8.82 6.25
N HIS A 86 -4.08 9.90 7.00
CA HIS A 86 -2.78 10.05 7.67
C HIS A 86 -2.59 9.05 8.80
N PHE A 87 -3.66 8.71 9.53
CA PHE A 87 -3.62 7.64 10.52
C PHE A 87 -3.28 6.29 9.88
N SER A 88 -3.82 6.00 8.70
CA SER A 88 -3.51 4.77 7.97
C SER A 88 -2.03 4.69 7.55
N ASP A 89 -1.38 5.83 7.30
CA ASP A 89 0.07 5.85 7.03
C ASP A 89 0.89 5.41 8.26
N LEU A 90 0.51 5.88 9.45
CA LEU A 90 1.13 5.41 10.70
C LEU A 90 0.83 3.94 10.97
N LEU A 91 -0.41 3.53 10.79
CA LEU A 91 -0.85 2.15 10.97
C LEU A 91 -0.06 1.20 10.08
N ARG A 92 0.11 1.54 8.81
CA ARG A 92 0.92 0.80 7.84
C ARG A 92 2.34 0.59 8.34
N MET A 93 3.00 1.64 8.80
CA MET A 93 4.37 1.57 9.30
C MET A 93 4.47 0.77 10.61
N ASN A 94 3.49 0.92 11.49
CA ASN A 94 3.41 0.17 12.74
C ASN A 94 3.29 -1.34 12.49
N LEU A 95 2.35 -1.74 11.63
CA LEU A 95 2.13 -3.14 11.28
C LEU A 95 3.37 -3.77 10.62
N LEU A 96 3.98 -3.08 9.67
CA LEU A 96 5.17 -3.57 8.97
C LEU A 96 6.39 -3.66 9.87
N LYS A 97 6.59 -2.70 10.77
CA LYS A 97 7.66 -2.76 11.77
C LYS A 97 7.46 -3.93 12.73
N ARG A 98 6.25 -4.05 13.27
CA ARG A 98 5.95 -5.00 14.36
C ARG A 98 5.85 -6.44 13.88
N HIS A 99 5.21 -6.65 12.75
CA HIS A 99 4.88 -7.99 12.23
C HIS A 99 5.58 -8.31 10.91
N GLY A 100 5.97 -7.31 10.15
CA GLY A 100 6.28 -7.50 8.74
C GLY A 100 5.04 -7.81 7.93
N GLY A 101 5.23 -8.16 6.67
CA GLY A 101 4.17 -8.55 5.77
C GLY A 101 4.01 -7.61 4.58
N ILE A 102 2.82 -7.64 4.00
CA ILE A 102 2.51 -6.99 2.74
C ILE A 102 1.32 -6.05 2.96
N TRP A 103 1.56 -4.74 2.89
CA TRP A 103 0.48 -3.77 2.90
C TRP A 103 -0.04 -3.58 1.48
N LEU A 104 -1.35 -3.75 1.31
CA LEU A 104 -2.08 -3.41 0.10
C LEU A 104 -3.22 -2.45 0.46
N ASP A 105 -3.29 -1.30 -0.22
CA ASP A 105 -4.46 -0.45 -0.10
C ASP A 105 -5.73 -1.21 -0.50
N SER A 106 -6.84 -0.90 0.11
CA SER A 106 -8.14 -1.55 -0.14
C SER A 106 -8.68 -1.37 -1.56
N THR A 107 -8.06 -0.51 -2.35
CA THR A 107 -8.37 -0.28 -3.77
C THR A 107 -7.41 -0.98 -4.73
N ILE A 108 -6.57 -1.88 -4.24
CA ILE A 108 -5.72 -2.71 -5.09
C ILE A 108 -6.52 -3.91 -5.59
N LEU A 109 -6.63 -4.03 -6.91
CA LEU A 109 -7.11 -5.23 -7.58
C LEU A 109 -5.92 -6.12 -7.93
N LEU A 110 -5.88 -7.35 -7.42
CA LEU A 110 -4.91 -8.36 -7.85
C LEU A 110 -5.50 -9.20 -8.97
N THR A 111 -4.71 -9.39 -10.02
CA THR A 111 -5.08 -10.25 -11.16
C THR A 111 -4.06 -11.38 -11.35
N LYS A 112 -3.15 -11.54 -10.41
CA LYS A 112 -2.19 -12.64 -10.35
C LYS A 112 -1.82 -12.92 -8.89
N ASP A 113 -1.41 -14.17 -8.61
CA ASP A 113 -1.03 -14.58 -7.27
C ASP A 113 0.13 -13.73 -6.72
N ILE A 114 0.04 -13.38 -5.45
CA ILE A 114 0.95 -12.42 -4.84
C ILE A 114 2.41 -12.88 -4.90
N ASP A 115 2.68 -14.17 -4.75
CA ASP A 115 4.05 -14.71 -4.82
C ASP A 115 4.61 -14.75 -6.25
N SER A 116 3.79 -14.51 -7.27
CA SER A 116 4.22 -14.26 -8.64
C SER A 116 4.59 -12.79 -8.88
N ILE A 117 4.18 -11.89 -7.98
CA ILE A 117 4.47 -10.45 -8.05
C ILE A 117 5.68 -10.11 -7.18
N ILE A 118 5.75 -10.70 -5.97
CA ILE A 118 6.76 -10.39 -4.96
C ILE A 118 7.68 -11.60 -4.75
N ASN A 119 8.98 -11.35 -4.69
CA ASN A 119 9.92 -12.32 -4.14
C ASN A 119 9.98 -12.16 -2.61
N THR A 120 9.33 -13.06 -1.89
CA THR A 120 9.22 -13.01 -0.41
C THR A 120 10.51 -13.38 0.31
N SER A 121 11.55 -13.82 -0.38
CA SER A 121 12.89 -14.00 0.18
C SER A 121 13.65 -12.67 0.34
N LEU A 122 13.18 -11.61 -0.33
CA LEU A 122 13.72 -10.25 -0.18
C LEU A 122 13.19 -9.60 1.11
N PRO A 123 13.95 -8.65 1.67
CA PRO A 123 13.52 -7.91 2.87
C PRO A 123 12.50 -6.81 2.59
N TYR A 124 12.30 -6.46 1.33
CA TYR A 124 11.52 -5.30 0.90
C TYR A 124 10.96 -5.51 -0.49
N TYR A 125 9.75 -5.03 -0.72
CA TYR A 125 9.18 -4.82 -2.05
C TYR A 125 8.27 -3.60 -2.04
N SER A 126 8.35 -2.80 -3.10
CA SER A 126 7.36 -1.82 -3.49
C SER A 126 7.39 -1.67 -5.00
N HIS A 127 6.27 -1.32 -5.63
CA HIS A 127 6.25 -1.20 -7.08
C HIS A 127 7.16 -0.05 -7.53
N HIS A 128 8.09 -0.35 -8.42
CA HIS A 128 9.02 0.59 -9.03
C HIS A 128 8.66 0.76 -10.50
N HIS A 129 8.27 1.96 -10.90
CA HIS A 129 7.88 2.26 -12.28
C HIS A 129 8.66 3.44 -12.85
N ILE A 130 8.58 3.63 -14.17
CA ILE A 130 9.21 4.78 -14.83
C ILE A 130 8.54 6.06 -14.31
N PRO A 131 9.31 7.07 -13.87
CA PRO A 131 8.76 8.32 -13.39
C PRO A 131 8.05 9.08 -14.52
N ASN A 132 6.84 9.53 -14.27
CA ASN A 132 6.02 10.27 -15.23
C ASN A 132 5.70 11.70 -14.80
N ASN A 133 6.26 12.15 -13.69
CA ASN A 133 6.02 13.50 -13.14
C ASN A 133 7.18 13.96 -12.24
N CYS A 134 7.08 15.16 -11.71
CA CYS A 134 8.06 15.79 -10.81
C CYS A 134 7.88 15.43 -9.33
N ASN A 135 7.21 14.33 -9.01
CA ASN A 135 7.01 13.90 -7.63
C ASN A 135 8.36 13.49 -6.99
N VAL A 136 8.51 13.75 -5.69
CA VAL A 136 9.69 13.36 -4.88
C VAL A 136 9.99 11.86 -4.94
N VAL A 137 8.98 11.04 -5.13
CA VAL A 137 9.06 9.57 -5.27
C VAL A 137 9.80 9.14 -6.52
N LYS A 138 9.67 9.86 -7.63
CA LYS A 138 10.29 9.56 -8.95
C LYS A 138 10.05 8.11 -9.40
N GLY A 139 8.87 7.56 -9.10
CA GLY A 139 8.49 6.19 -9.47
C GLY A 139 9.15 5.08 -8.68
N LYS A 140 10.02 5.37 -7.71
CA LYS A 140 10.84 4.38 -7.00
C LYS A 140 10.05 3.49 -6.05
N TRP A 141 8.98 3.99 -5.48
CA TRP A 141 8.09 3.26 -4.57
C TRP A 141 6.64 3.70 -4.73
N THR A 142 5.75 2.88 -4.19
CA THR A 142 4.32 3.17 -4.12
C THR A 142 3.82 2.84 -2.71
N GLY A 143 3.32 3.84 -1.98
CA GLY A 143 2.83 3.64 -0.61
C GLY A 143 1.63 2.68 -0.51
N PHE A 144 0.89 2.51 -1.60
CA PHE A 144 -0.26 1.63 -1.67
C PHE A 144 0.08 0.14 -1.84
N PHE A 145 1.35 -0.18 -2.12
CA PHE A 145 1.87 -1.55 -2.24
C PHE A 145 3.27 -1.57 -1.62
N LEU A 146 3.36 -2.01 -0.36
CA LEU A 146 4.60 -1.97 0.39
C LEU A 146 4.75 -3.22 1.24
N ALA A 147 5.81 -3.98 1.02
CA ALA A 147 6.11 -5.20 1.77
C ALA A 147 7.47 -5.08 2.44
N CYS A 148 7.55 -5.51 3.68
CA CYS A 148 8.78 -5.51 4.48
C CYS A 148 8.84 -6.74 5.36
N GLY A 149 10.06 -7.21 5.63
CA GLY A 149 10.29 -8.16 6.71
C GLY A 149 10.06 -7.51 8.09
N LYS A 150 9.83 -8.32 9.10
CA LYS A 150 9.64 -7.86 10.48
C LYS A 150 10.84 -7.05 10.95
N GLY A 151 10.57 -5.89 11.57
CA GLY A 151 11.60 -5.01 12.10
C GLY A 151 12.42 -4.26 11.05
N ASN A 152 11.97 -4.23 9.80
CA ASN A 152 12.66 -3.54 8.71
C ASN A 152 12.98 -2.10 9.08
N ILE A 153 14.19 -1.66 8.73
CA ILE A 153 14.69 -0.33 9.03
C ILE A 153 13.84 0.80 8.45
N LEU A 154 13.22 0.58 7.28
CA LEU A 154 12.42 1.61 6.60
C LEU A 154 11.15 1.97 7.39
N PRO A 155 10.22 1.06 7.70
CA PRO A 155 9.05 1.41 8.50
C PRO A 155 9.42 1.85 9.91
N SER A 156 10.51 1.35 10.48
CA SER A 156 11.01 1.78 11.79
C SER A 156 11.40 3.25 11.78
N PHE A 157 12.18 3.68 10.79
CA PHE A 157 12.58 5.08 10.63
C PHE A 157 11.38 5.99 10.38
N ILE A 158 10.51 5.63 9.46
CA ILE A 158 9.35 6.46 9.10
C ILE A 158 8.40 6.61 10.29
N LEU A 159 8.15 5.53 11.03
CA LEU A 159 7.28 5.57 12.21
C LEU A 159 7.86 6.49 13.30
N ASP A 160 9.15 6.40 13.59
CA ASP A 160 9.82 7.26 14.57
C ASP A 160 9.74 8.74 14.13
N ALA A 161 9.92 9.01 12.84
CA ALA A 161 9.81 10.36 12.30
C ALA A 161 8.38 10.91 12.40
N PHE A 162 7.36 10.08 12.13
CA PHE A 162 5.95 10.45 12.34
C PHE A 162 5.67 10.77 13.80
N TYR A 163 6.14 9.95 14.74
CA TYR A 163 5.90 10.19 16.15
C TYR A 163 6.56 11.49 16.62
N ASN A 164 7.79 11.76 16.19
CA ASN A 164 8.45 13.02 16.51
C ASN A 164 7.70 14.23 15.95
N TYR A 165 7.20 14.12 14.74
CA TYR A 165 6.41 15.19 14.11
C TYR A 165 5.12 15.44 14.89
N TRP A 166 4.32 14.40 15.15
CA TRP A 166 3.00 14.53 15.77
C TRP A 166 3.03 14.85 17.26
N LYS A 167 4.17 14.65 17.94
CA LYS A 167 4.34 15.15 19.31
C LYS A 167 4.25 16.66 19.39
N ASN A 168 4.79 17.36 18.42
CA ASN A 168 5.01 18.80 18.44
C ASN A 168 4.11 19.56 17.45
N ASN A 169 3.31 18.87 16.67
CA ASN A 169 2.46 19.46 15.65
C ASN A 169 1.06 18.87 15.71
N ASN A 170 0.07 19.68 15.41
CA ASN A 170 -1.34 19.30 15.36
C ASN A 170 -1.95 19.39 13.95
N ARG A 171 -1.12 19.64 12.95
CA ARG A 171 -1.49 19.67 11.53
C ARG A 171 -0.43 18.98 10.70
N ILE A 172 -0.85 18.38 9.60
CA ILE A 172 0.07 17.85 8.59
C ILE A 172 0.53 18.97 7.66
N VAL A 173 1.82 18.99 7.33
CA VAL A 173 2.39 20.01 6.41
C VAL A 173 2.06 19.73 4.97
N THR A 174 1.87 18.46 4.61
CA THR A 174 1.55 18.04 3.25
C THR A 174 0.87 16.68 3.25
N TYR A 175 -0.02 16.45 2.31
CA TYR A 175 -0.66 15.16 2.07
C TYR A 175 0.37 14.06 1.77
N LEU A 176 1.48 14.41 1.12
CA LEU A 176 2.55 13.49 0.74
C LEU A 176 3.64 13.32 1.81
N PHE A 177 3.33 13.60 3.06
CA PHE A 177 4.33 13.59 4.13
C PHE A 177 5.06 12.25 4.26
N ILE A 178 4.35 11.13 4.10
CA ILE A 178 4.97 9.79 4.11
C ILE A 178 6.03 9.64 3.00
N ASP A 179 5.76 10.17 1.80
CA ASP A 179 6.70 10.10 0.68
C ASP A 179 7.95 10.94 0.93
N TYR A 180 7.82 12.08 1.58
CA TYR A 180 8.97 12.87 2.00
C TYR A 180 9.82 12.16 3.04
N LEU A 181 9.21 11.49 4.01
CA LEU A 181 9.93 10.68 5.00
C LEU A 181 10.63 9.48 4.36
N PHE A 182 9.96 8.84 3.40
CA PHE A 182 10.56 7.77 2.62
C PHE A 182 11.76 8.28 1.81
N ALA A 183 11.64 9.44 1.16
CA ALA A 183 12.74 10.07 0.42
C ALA A 183 13.92 10.43 1.32
N LEU A 184 13.68 10.89 2.54
CA LEU A 184 14.73 11.11 3.54
C LEU A 184 15.45 9.82 3.91
N ALA A 185 14.71 8.75 4.15
CA ALA A 185 15.27 7.43 4.41
C ALA A 185 16.13 6.94 3.24
N TYR A 186 15.62 7.04 2.03
CA TYR A 186 16.33 6.68 0.81
C TYR A 186 17.65 7.45 0.66
N LYS A 187 17.62 8.76 0.92
CA LYS A 187 18.80 9.64 0.78
C LYS A 187 19.86 9.38 1.85
N HIS A 188 19.46 9.07 3.08
CA HIS A 188 20.36 9.09 4.24
C HIS A 188 20.65 7.72 4.84
N ILE A 189 19.91 6.69 4.50
CA ILE A 189 20.09 5.33 5.03
C ILE A 189 20.50 4.39 3.88
N PRO A 190 21.79 4.02 3.78
CA PRO A 190 22.27 3.18 2.66
C PRO A 190 21.52 1.86 2.52
N ALA A 191 21.13 1.23 3.61
CA ALA A 191 20.34 0.00 3.57
C ALA A 191 18.99 0.19 2.86
N VAL A 192 18.34 1.36 3.03
CA VAL A 192 17.08 1.69 2.37
C VAL A 192 17.30 1.88 0.86
N SER A 193 18.27 2.69 0.45
CA SER A 193 18.54 2.89 -0.97
C SER A 193 18.94 1.59 -1.68
N LYS A 194 19.67 0.71 -1.01
CA LYS A 194 20.02 -0.61 -1.54
C LYS A 194 18.77 -1.47 -1.77
N MET A 195 17.87 -1.56 -0.79
CA MET A 195 16.62 -2.32 -0.92
C MET A 195 15.73 -1.79 -2.04
N VAL A 196 15.56 -0.46 -2.11
CA VAL A 196 14.73 0.19 -3.13
C VAL A 196 15.31 0.00 -4.53
N ASN A 197 16.61 0.23 -4.70
CA ASN A 197 17.28 0.13 -6.00
C ASN A 197 17.37 -1.31 -6.52
N ASN A 198 17.22 -2.30 -5.64
CA ASN A 198 17.23 -3.72 -6.02
C ASN A 198 15.91 -4.18 -6.65
N ILE A 199 14.84 -3.37 -6.59
CA ILE A 199 13.56 -3.69 -7.19
C ILE A 199 13.58 -3.27 -8.67
N PRO A 200 13.33 -4.22 -9.60
CA PRO A 200 13.33 -3.88 -11.03
C PRO A 200 12.16 -2.97 -11.39
N ILE A 201 12.37 -2.15 -12.43
CA ILE A 201 11.32 -1.29 -12.97
C ILE A 201 10.29 -2.16 -13.69
N GLN A 202 9.02 -1.95 -13.36
CA GLN A 202 7.87 -2.64 -13.95
C GLN A 202 6.85 -1.63 -14.49
N PRO A 203 6.08 -1.99 -15.54
CA PRO A 203 5.03 -1.10 -16.04
C PRO A 203 3.93 -0.88 -15.01
N MET A 204 3.37 0.34 -14.98
CA MET A 204 2.23 0.70 -14.15
C MET A 204 0.93 0.53 -14.93
N SER A 205 -0.02 -0.20 -14.35
CA SER A 205 -1.36 -0.36 -14.89
C SER A 205 -2.14 0.97 -14.89
N ASN A 206 -2.87 1.24 -15.95
CA ASN A 206 -3.80 2.36 -16.08
C ASN A 206 -5.27 1.92 -16.07
N LEU A 207 -5.58 0.74 -15.52
CA LEU A 207 -6.94 0.19 -15.52
C LEU A 207 -7.97 1.16 -14.94
N SER A 208 -7.60 1.92 -13.92
CA SER A 208 -8.47 2.92 -13.28
C SER A 208 -9.02 3.97 -14.26
N LYS A 209 -8.29 4.23 -15.34
CA LYS A 209 -8.70 5.17 -16.41
C LYS A 209 -9.55 4.53 -17.50
N CYS A 210 -9.68 3.20 -17.50
CA CYS A 210 -10.32 2.43 -18.56
C CYS A 210 -11.66 1.79 -18.14
N LEU A 211 -12.10 2.01 -16.90
CA LEU A 211 -13.24 1.28 -16.31
C LEU A 211 -14.58 1.55 -17.03
N ASN A 212 -14.76 2.70 -17.68
CA ASN A 212 -15.94 3.03 -18.46
C ASN A 212 -15.90 2.51 -19.91
N GLN A 213 -14.78 1.91 -20.32
CA GLN A 213 -14.66 1.35 -21.68
C GLN A 213 -15.42 0.03 -21.77
N GLU A 214 -15.81 -0.34 -23.00
CA GLU A 214 -16.44 -1.61 -23.30
C GLU A 214 -15.54 -2.77 -22.86
N TYR A 215 -16.12 -3.74 -22.18
CA TYR A 215 -15.44 -4.98 -21.83
C TYR A 215 -15.22 -5.84 -23.08
N ASP A 216 -13.99 -6.27 -23.28
CA ASP A 216 -13.60 -7.28 -24.26
C ASP A 216 -12.74 -8.33 -23.56
N LYS A 217 -13.20 -9.59 -23.56
CA LYS A 217 -12.54 -10.67 -22.83
C LYS A 217 -11.10 -10.87 -23.27
N LYS A 218 -10.85 -10.93 -24.58
CA LYS A 218 -9.50 -11.19 -25.12
C LYS A 218 -8.55 -10.02 -24.83
N ALA A 219 -9.02 -8.79 -24.98
CA ALA A 219 -8.24 -7.60 -24.65
C ALA A 219 -7.86 -7.56 -23.18
N MET A 220 -8.79 -7.93 -22.26
CA MET A 220 -8.52 -7.98 -20.82
C MET A 220 -7.56 -9.11 -20.46
N GLU A 221 -7.67 -10.27 -21.05
CA GLU A 221 -6.72 -11.38 -20.84
C GLU A 221 -5.30 -10.93 -21.22
N THR A 222 -5.12 -10.26 -22.36
CA THR A 222 -3.84 -9.70 -22.79
C THR A 222 -3.33 -8.63 -21.81
N PHE A 223 -4.22 -7.75 -21.35
CA PHE A 223 -3.88 -6.70 -20.39
C PHE A 223 -3.36 -7.28 -19.07
N TYR A 224 -4.01 -8.32 -18.55
CA TYR A 224 -3.62 -8.96 -17.30
C TYR A 224 -2.34 -9.82 -17.41
N THR A 225 -1.89 -10.18 -18.59
CA THR A 225 -0.55 -10.80 -18.76
C THR A 225 0.56 -9.78 -18.56
N LYS A 226 0.31 -8.51 -18.84
CA LYS A 226 1.27 -7.41 -18.70
C LYS A 226 1.23 -6.76 -17.32
N TYR A 227 0.03 -6.57 -16.76
CA TYR A 227 -0.19 -5.89 -15.49
C TYR A 227 -0.84 -6.83 -14.49
N HIS A 228 -0.18 -7.05 -13.36
CA HIS A 228 -0.56 -8.07 -12.39
C HIS A 228 -1.34 -7.52 -11.20
N PHE A 229 -1.28 -6.20 -10.98
CA PHE A 229 -2.10 -5.49 -10.00
C PHE A 229 -2.49 -4.12 -10.53
N HIS A 230 -3.57 -3.56 -9.98
CA HIS A 230 -4.16 -2.33 -10.47
C HIS A 230 -4.62 -1.48 -9.29
N LYS A 231 -4.13 -0.22 -9.22
CA LYS A 231 -4.61 0.75 -8.24
C LYS A 231 -5.86 1.41 -8.77
N LEU A 232 -7.01 1.09 -8.16
CA LEU A 232 -8.32 1.63 -8.50
C LEU A 232 -8.71 2.77 -7.56
N THR A 233 -9.95 3.27 -7.68
CA THR A 233 -10.50 4.32 -6.82
C THR A 233 -11.98 4.10 -6.58
N TYR A 234 -12.44 4.42 -5.38
CA TYR A 234 -13.86 4.49 -5.04
C TYR A 234 -14.40 5.93 -5.06
N LYS A 235 -13.56 6.91 -5.31
CA LYS A 235 -13.90 8.35 -5.27
C LYS A 235 -14.57 8.87 -6.55
N LYS A 236 -14.64 8.02 -7.57
CA LYS A 236 -15.27 8.32 -8.86
C LYS A 236 -16.42 7.36 -9.10
N ALA A 237 -17.46 7.84 -9.77
CA ALA A 237 -18.53 6.99 -10.27
C ALA A 237 -18.15 6.40 -11.63
N PHE A 238 -18.49 5.13 -11.85
CA PHE A 238 -18.26 4.42 -13.09
C PHE A 238 -19.59 3.86 -13.62
N ALA A 239 -19.72 3.79 -14.94
CA ALA A 239 -20.92 3.32 -15.59
C ALA A 239 -20.93 1.79 -15.75
N MET A 240 -22.12 1.18 -15.65
CA MET A 240 -22.31 -0.25 -15.91
C MET A 240 -22.39 -0.55 -17.41
N GLN A 241 -22.77 0.44 -18.21
CA GLN A 241 -22.91 0.31 -19.67
C GLN A 241 -22.28 1.51 -20.38
N THR A 242 -21.77 1.26 -21.60
CA THR A 242 -21.35 2.30 -22.53
C THR A 242 -22.57 3.02 -23.09
N ARG A 243 -22.36 4.12 -23.82
CA ARG A 243 -23.45 4.83 -24.56
C ARG A 243 -24.23 3.92 -25.50
N ASN A 244 -23.58 2.89 -26.05
CA ASN A 244 -24.19 1.92 -26.93
C ASN A 244 -24.80 0.71 -26.21
N GLY A 245 -24.94 0.76 -24.91
CA GLY A 245 -25.54 -0.31 -24.10
C GLY A 245 -24.66 -1.53 -23.91
N LYS A 246 -23.34 -1.45 -24.15
CA LYS A 246 -22.40 -2.54 -23.97
C LYS A 246 -21.87 -2.55 -22.54
N LYS A 247 -21.63 -3.75 -22.02
CA LYS A 247 -21.04 -3.97 -20.69
C LYS A 247 -19.67 -3.30 -20.58
N THR A 248 -19.46 -2.51 -19.53
CA THR A 248 -18.17 -1.87 -19.26
C THR A 248 -17.23 -2.83 -18.50
N ILE A 249 -15.93 -2.49 -18.50
CA ILE A 249 -14.94 -3.18 -17.66
C ILE A 249 -15.35 -3.12 -16.18
N TYR A 250 -15.83 -1.97 -15.71
CA TYR A 250 -16.34 -1.81 -14.35
C TYR A 250 -17.47 -2.80 -14.03
N ALA A 251 -18.46 -2.91 -14.91
CA ALA A 251 -19.56 -3.86 -14.76
C ALA A 251 -19.05 -5.31 -14.71
N HIS A 252 -18.09 -5.66 -15.56
CA HIS A 252 -17.46 -6.99 -15.55
C HIS A 252 -16.82 -7.30 -14.21
N LEU A 253 -16.06 -6.38 -13.65
CA LEU A 253 -15.41 -6.59 -12.33
C LEU A 253 -16.43 -6.83 -11.22
N LEU A 254 -17.56 -6.12 -11.24
CA LEU A 254 -18.59 -6.26 -10.22
C LEU A 254 -19.43 -7.54 -10.36
N THR A 255 -19.73 -7.95 -11.60
CA THR A 255 -20.69 -9.04 -11.86
C THR A 255 -20.01 -10.40 -12.03
N ASP A 256 -18.90 -10.46 -12.75
CA ASP A 256 -18.27 -11.75 -13.13
C ASP A 256 -17.21 -12.17 -12.11
N LYS A 257 -16.65 -11.24 -11.34
CA LYS A 257 -15.66 -11.48 -10.27
C LYS A 257 -14.51 -12.39 -10.71
N ALA A 258 -14.18 -12.36 -12.00
CA ALA A 258 -13.09 -13.13 -12.60
C ALA A 258 -11.85 -12.24 -12.75
N PHE A 259 -10.85 -12.47 -11.91
CA PHE A 259 -9.58 -11.77 -11.91
C PHE A 259 -8.42 -12.67 -11.49
#